data_1ea57e88557b59dceba58c5eba0ff8fb
#
_entry.id   1ea57e88557b59dceba58c5eba0ff8fb
#
_cell.length_a   1.000
_cell.length_b   1.000
_cell.length_c   1.000
_cell.angle_alpha   90.00
_cell.angle_beta   90.00
_cell.angle_gamma   90.00
#
_symmetry.space_group_name_H-M   'P 1'
#
loop_
_entity.id
_entity.type
_entity.pdbx_description
1 polymer ?
#
loop_
_entity_poly.entity_id
_entity_poly.type
_entity_poly.pdbx_seq_one_letter_code
_entity_poly.pdbx_strand_id
1 'polypeptide(L)'
;MEGKTDLQPEMIVIAGPNGSGKTSVTRKFLHHEWAEGVLYINPDEVAKDMFGDWNSAEAVLKAANYCSDLREICLKEKKSFVFETVMSAEDKLDFILRAKEQGFFVRLFFIATRHPSINAARIALRVMQGGHDVPISKIVSRYYKSISNCKTIASVVDRLYVYDNSTDGEDASLLFRLVDGSLKKQYEEDIPKWAQVLLP
;
A
#
# COMPACT_ATOMS: atom_id res chain seq x y z
N MET A 1 -2.27 -10.97 37.95
CA MET A 1 -2.45 -11.15 36.49
C MET A 1 -3.14 -9.88 36.01
N GLU A 2 -2.32 -8.88 35.67
CA GLU A 2 -2.83 -7.61 35.15
C GLU A 2 -3.23 -7.83 33.68
N GLY A 3 -4.49 -7.46 33.37
CA GLY A 3 -5.09 -7.67 32.08
C GLY A 3 -4.30 -6.94 31.01
N LYS A 4 -3.97 -7.66 29.91
CA LYS A 4 -3.67 -7.05 28.62
C LYS A 4 -4.83 -6.08 28.32
N THR A 5 -4.55 -4.79 28.35
CA THR A 5 -5.42 -3.81 27.70
C THR A 5 -5.59 -4.31 26.26
N ASP A 6 -6.82 -4.57 25.82
CA ASP A 6 -7.13 -4.87 24.43
C ASP A 6 -6.67 -3.68 23.59
N LEU A 7 -5.46 -3.77 23.06
CA LEU A 7 -4.93 -2.76 22.15
C LEU A 7 -5.80 -2.81 20.89
N GLN A 8 -6.33 -1.66 20.50
CA GLN A 8 -7.10 -1.52 19.28
C GLN A 8 -6.35 -2.18 18.12
N PRO A 9 -6.95 -3.10 17.36
CA PRO A 9 -6.27 -3.75 16.24
C PRO A 9 -5.89 -2.72 15.19
N GLU A 10 -4.71 -2.88 14.61
CA GLU A 10 -4.18 -1.96 13.60
C GLU A 10 -4.11 -2.62 12.22
N MET A 11 -4.63 -1.93 11.22
CA MET A 11 -4.47 -2.27 9.82
C MET A 11 -3.51 -1.27 9.18
N ILE A 12 -2.37 -1.76 8.70
CA ILE A 12 -1.41 -0.95 7.97
C ILE A 12 -1.53 -1.28 6.49
N VAL A 13 -1.85 -0.28 5.69
CA VAL A 13 -2.02 -0.40 4.25
C VAL A 13 -0.88 0.34 3.56
N ILE A 14 -0.11 -0.37 2.74
CA ILE A 14 0.91 0.21 1.90
C ILE A 14 0.41 0.20 0.47
N ALA A 15 0.02 1.38 -0.01
CA ALA A 15 -0.68 1.53 -1.27
C ALA A 15 0.07 2.43 -2.26
N GLY A 16 -0.25 2.23 -3.53
CA GLY A 16 0.30 3.05 -4.62
C GLY A 16 0.40 2.27 -5.93
N PRO A 17 0.55 2.96 -7.07
CA PRO A 17 0.55 2.33 -8.38
C PRO A 17 1.68 1.30 -8.56
N ASN A 18 1.55 0.45 -9.59
CA ASN A 18 2.63 -0.47 -9.96
C ASN A 18 3.91 0.33 -10.28
N GLY A 19 5.07 -0.12 -9.82
CA GLY A 19 6.35 0.55 -10.05
C GLY A 19 6.60 1.81 -9.20
N SER A 20 5.74 2.15 -8.25
CA SER A 20 5.96 3.30 -7.35
C SER A 20 6.98 3.06 -6.24
N GLY A 21 7.48 1.82 -6.07
CA GLY A 21 8.48 1.49 -5.05
C GLY A 21 7.91 1.17 -3.68
N LYS A 22 6.66 0.73 -3.58
CA LYS A 22 6.03 0.29 -2.32
C LYS A 22 6.92 -0.65 -1.52
N THR A 23 7.37 -1.75 -2.12
CA THR A 23 8.17 -2.77 -1.43
C THR A 23 9.48 -2.23 -0.85
N SER A 24 10.12 -1.24 -1.51
CA SER A 24 11.31 -0.59 -0.97
C SER A 24 11.01 0.22 0.29
N VAL A 25 9.87 0.91 0.29
CA VAL A 25 9.37 1.66 1.45
C VAL A 25 8.93 0.71 2.56
N THR A 26 8.19 -0.37 2.21
CA THR A 26 7.75 -1.40 3.17
C THR A 26 8.90 -2.00 3.94
N ARG A 27 9.99 -2.37 3.29
CA ARG A 27 11.17 -2.95 3.95
C ARG A 27 11.73 -2.04 5.05
N LYS A 28 11.70 -0.72 4.86
CA LYS A 28 12.13 0.25 5.89
C LYS A 28 11.15 0.29 7.05
N PHE A 29 9.83 0.20 6.78
CA PHE A 29 8.81 0.22 7.83
C PHE A 29 8.75 -1.07 8.64
N LEU A 30 8.95 -2.24 8.03
CA LEU A 30 8.92 -3.52 8.74
C LEU A 30 10.03 -3.65 9.80
N HIS A 31 11.08 -2.81 9.74
CA HIS A 31 12.10 -2.72 10.79
C HIS A 31 11.74 -1.74 11.91
N HIS A 32 10.57 -1.12 11.86
CA HIS A 32 10.13 -0.21 12.92
C HIS A 32 9.47 -0.98 14.08
N GLU A 33 9.72 -0.55 15.32
CA GLU A 33 9.22 -1.21 16.55
C GLU A 33 7.70 -1.49 16.52
N TRP A 34 6.89 -0.61 15.91
CA TRP A 34 5.44 -0.78 15.82
C TRP A 34 4.99 -1.82 14.78
N ALA A 35 5.87 -2.30 13.90
CA ALA A 35 5.61 -3.39 12.97
C ALA A 35 6.14 -4.74 13.46
N GLU A 36 6.81 -4.77 14.62
CA GLU A 36 7.40 -5.98 15.18
C GLU A 36 6.31 -6.99 15.55
N GLY A 37 6.40 -8.20 14.98
CA GLY A 37 5.43 -9.27 15.21
C GLY A 37 4.09 -9.11 14.49
N VAL A 38 3.91 -8.07 13.66
CA VAL A 38 2.70 -7.87 12.85
C VAL A 38 2.78 -8.71 11.57
N LEU A 39 1.70 -9.42 11.24
CA LEU A 39 1.62 -10.23 10.03
C LEU A 39 1.72 -9.35 8.77
N TYR A 40 2.72 -9.61 7.92
CA TYR A 40 2.86 -8.95 6.63
C TYR A 40 2.28 -9.82 5.51
N ILE A 41 1.38 -9.26 4.72
CA ILE A 41 0.65 -9.96 3.65
C ILE A 41 0.99 -9.32 2.31
N ASN A 42 1.80 -10.01 1.51
CA ASN A 42 2.21 -9.56 0.18
C ASN A 42 2.02 -10.70 -0.84
N PRO A 43 1.14 -10.55 -1.85
CA PRO A 43 0.90 -11.59 -2.84
C PRO A 43 2.15 -11.98 -3.66
N ASP A 44 3.07 -11.04 -3.91
CA ASP A 44 4.28 -11.33 -4.67
C ASP A 44 5.23 -12.23 -3.87
N GLU A 45 5.34 -12.03 -2.55
CA GLU A 45 6.12 -12.91 -1.66
C GLU A 45 5.46 -14.28 -1.52
N VAL A 46 4.14 -14.32 -1.29
CA VAL A 46 3.38 -15.57 -1.22
C VAL A 46 3.50 -16.38 -2.52
N ALA A 47 3.42 -15.73 -3.68
CA ALA A 47 3.60 -16.41 -4.97
C ALA A 47 4.96 -17.07 -5.08
N LYS A 48 6.02 -16.36 -4.68
CA LYS A 48 7.39 -16.83 -4.70
C LYS A 48 7.63 -18.00 -3.74
N ASP A 49 7.16 -17.87 -2.50
CA ASP A 49 7.51 -18.79 -1.43
C ASP A 49 6.67 -20.07 -1.46
N MET A 50 5.40 -19.97 -1.90
CA MET A 50 4.47 -21.10 -1.84
C MET A 50 4.19 -21.76 -3.19
N PHE A 51 4.34 -21.03 -4.31
CA PHE A 51 3.90 -21.53 -5.62
C PHE A 51 5.04 -21.67 -6.64
N GLY A 52 6.28 -21.37 -6.27
CA GLY A 52 7.51 -21.65 -7.02
C GLY A 52 7.68 -20.82 -8.30
N ASP A 53 6.80 -20.96 -9.28
CA ASP A 53 6.77 -20.12 -10.49
C ASP A 53 5.91 -18.86 -10.26
N TRP A 54 6.47 -17.92 -9.54
CA TRP A 54 5.80 -16.68 -9.13
C TRP A 54 5.41 -15.76 -10.32
N ASN A 55 5.89 -16.03 -11.54
CA ASN A 55 5.54 -15.31 -12.76
C ASN A 55 4.35 -15.93 -13.51
N SER A 56 3.95 -17.16 -13.18
CA SER A 56 2.79 -17.76 -13.84
C SER A 56 1.50 -17.10 -13.42
N ALA A 57 0.56 -16.94 -14.37
CA ALA A 57 -0.75 -16.37 -14.08
C ALA A 57 -1.51 -17.19 -13.00
N GLU A 58 -1.29 -18.48 -12.95
CA GLU A 58 -1.90 -19.38 -11.97
C GLU A 58 -1.35 -19.12 -10.55
N ALA A 59 -0.02 -19.03 -10.40
CA ALA A 59 0.61 -18.73 -9.10
C ALA A 59 0.19 -17.34 -8.58
N VAL A 60 0.16 -16.33 -9.45
CA VAL A 60 -0.29 -14.98 -9.11
C VAL A 60 -1.74 -14.99 -8.61
N LEU A 61 -2.63 -15.73 -9.29
CA LEU A 61 -4.04 -15.82 -8.88
C LEU A 61 -4.19 -16.57 -7.55
N LYS A 62 -3.49 -17.69 -7.37
CA LYS A 62 -3.52 -18.46 -6.11
C LYS A 62 -3.01 -17.62 -4.95
N ALA A 63 -1.90 -16.90 -5.11
CA ALA A 63 -1.36 -16.02 -4.10
C ALA A 63 -2.30 -14.87 -3.76
N ALA A 64 -2.93 -14.27 -4.76
CA ALA A 64 -3.91 -13.20 -4.55
C ALA A 64 -5.13 -13.68 -3.75
N ASN A 65 -5.67 -14.87 -4.07
CA ASN A 65 -6.78 -15.47 -3.33
C ASN A 65 -6.38 -15.81 -1.89
N TYR A 66 -5.25 -16.49 -1.71
CA TYR A 66 -4.71 -16.82 -0.38
C TYR A 66 -4.53 -15.55 0.50
N CYS A 67 -3.92 -14.50 -0.06
CA CYS A 67 -3.77 -13.24 0.67
C CYS A 67 -5.11 -12.56 0.95
N SER A 68 -6.11 -12.73 0.08
CA SER A 68 -7.46 -12.24 0.34
C SER A 68 -8.10 -12.94 1.52
N ASP A 69 -8.05 -14.27 1.55
CA ASP A 69 -8.60 -15.08 2.64
C ASP A 69 -7.88 -14.77 3.96
N LEU A 70 -6.55 -14.63 3.92
CA LEU A 70 -5.76 -14.30 5.10
C LEU A 70 -6.13 -12.93 5.70
N ARG A 71 -6.36 -11.92 4.84
CA ARG A 71 -6.85 -10.61 5.29
C ARG A 71 -8.23 -10.69 5.94
N GLU A 72 -9.15 -11.48 5.37
CA GLU A 72 -10.48 -11.69 5.95
C GLU A 72 -10.41 -12.40 7.32
N ILE A 73 -9.49 -13.36 7.48
CA ILE A 73 -9.23 -14.00 8.78
C ILE A 73 -8.73 -12.98 9.79
N CYS A 74 -7.73 -12.15 9.41
CA CYS A 74 -7.21 -11.10 10.29
C CYS A 74 -8.29 -10.11 10.71
N LEU A 75 -9.15 -9.72 9.76
CA LEU A 75 -10.27 -8.83 10.03
C LEU A 75 -11.24 -9.43 11.04
N LYS A 76 -11.68 -10.68 10.82
CA LYS A 76 -12.61 -11.42 11.69
C LYS A 76 -12.05 -11.65 13.09
N GLU A 77 -10.78 -11.99 13.19
CA GLU A 77 -10.10 -12.28 14.46
C GLU A 77 -9.54 -11.04 15.15
N LYS A 78 -9.74 -9.84 14.58
CA LYS A 78 -9.22 -8.56 15.06
C LYS A 78 -7.70 -8.59 15.31
N LYS A 79 -6.97 -9.26 14.42
CA LYS A 79 -5.51 -9.30 14.44
C LYS A 79 -4.94 -8.14 13.66
N SER A 80 -3.91 -7.49 14.20
CA SER A 80 -3.16 -6.46 13.48
C SER A 80 -2.36 -7.06 12.32
N PHE A 81 -2.33 -6.36 11.18
CA PHE A 81 -1.60 -6.82 9.99
C PHE A 81 -1.20 -5.67 9.07
N VAL A 82 -0.23 -5.95 8.21
CA VAL A 82 0.24 -5.07 7.13
C VAL A 82 -0.05 -5.73 5.80
N PHE A 83 -0.54 -4.98 4.82
CA PHE A 83 -0.64 -5.49 3.45
C PHE A 83 -0.31 -4.46 2.39
N GLU A 84 0.22 -4.94 1.26
CA GLU A 84 0.48 -4.13 0.08
C GLU A 84 -0.66 -4.22 -0.94
N THR A 85 -0.96 -3.09 -1.60
CA THR A 85 -1.96 -3.03 -2.67
C THR A 85 -1.64 -1.96 -3.68
N VAL A 86 -2.04 -2.18 -4.94
CA VAL A 86 -2.08 -1.11 -5.96
C VAL A 86 -3.20 -0.12 -5.67
N MET A 87 -4.25 -0.55 -4.97
CA MET A 87 -5.43 0.24 -4.59
C MET A 87 -6.13 0.88 -5.81
N SER A 88 -6.19 0.14 -6.94
CA SER A 88 -6.82 0.60 -8.17
C SER A 88 -8.21 0.01 -8.42
N ALA A 89 -8.71 -0.82 -7.52
CA ALA A 89 -10.01 -1.48 -7.57
C ALA A 89 -10.81 -1.17 -6.29
N GLU A 90 -12.12 -1.12 -6.41
CA GLU A 90 -13.05 -0.71 -5.36
C GLU A 90 -13.07 -1.68 -4.16
N ASP A 91 -12.87 -2.98 -4.41
CA ASP A 91 -12.83 -4.00 -3.35
C ASP A 91 -11.81 -3.71 -2.24
N LYS A 92 -10.77 -2.93 -2.54
CA LYS A 92 -9.78 -2.52 -1.54
C LYS A 92 -10.27 -1.39 -0.66
N LEU A 93 -11.08 -0.50 -1.21
CA LEU A 93 -11.74 0.57 -0.44
C LEU A 93 -12.78 -0.05 0.49
N ASP A 94 -13.64 -0.93 -0.03
CA ASP A 94 -14.65 -1.63 0.74
C ASP A 94 -14.02 -2.42 1.91
N PHE A 95 -12.88 -3.06 1.67
CA PHE A 95 -12.15 -3.77 2.71
C PHE A 95 -11.67 -2.83 3.83
N ILE A 96 -11.13 -1.65 3.47
CA ILE A 96 -10.69 -0.64 4.44
C ILE A 96 -11.90 -0.07 5.22
N LEU A 97 -13.01 0.19 4.56
CA LEU A 97 -14.25 0.66 5.20
C LEU A 97 -14.75 -0.35 6.23
N ARG A 98 -14.83 -1.63 5.87
CA ARG A 98 -15.22 -2.71 6.79
C ARG A 98 -14.28 -2.82 8.00
N ALA A 99 -12.98 -2.62 7.79
CA ALA A 99 -12.03 -2.61 8.89
C ALA A 99 -12.28 -1.44 9.86
N LYS A 100 -12.58 -0.25 9.34
CA LYS A 100 -12.98 0.89 10.17
C LYS A 100 -14.26 0.60 10.96
N GLU A 101 -15.29 0.06 10.32
CA GLU A 101 -16.54 -0.35 10.98
C GLU A 101 -16.33 -1.37 12.10
N GLN A 102 -15.33 -2.26 11.95
CA GLN A 102 -14.94 -3.24 12.96
C GLN A 102 -14.00 -2.69 14.03
N GLY A 103 -13.68 -1.41 14.00
CA GLY A 103 -12.90 -0.73 15.02
C GLY A 103 -11.39 -0.81 14.85
N PHE A 104 -10.89 -1.16 13.67
CA PHE A 104 -9.46 -1.08 13.39
C PHE A 104 -8.97 0.37 13.35
N PHE A 105 -7.77 0.60 13.88
CA PHE A 105 -6.99 1.80 13.58
C PHE A 105 -6.30 1.60 12.22
N VAL A 106 -6.60 2.45 11.24
CA VAL A 106 -6.09 2.30 9.88
C VAL A 106 -5.01 3.33 9.59
N ARG A 107 -3.79 2.83 9.30
CA ARG A 107 -2.69 3.63 8.75
C ARG A 107 -2.53 3.33 7.27
N LEU A 108 -2.62 4.36 6.44
CA LEU A 108 -2.39 4.27 5.01
C LEU A 108 -1.09 5.00 4.65
N PHE A 109 -0.14 4.27 4.08
CA PHE A 109 1.05 4.81 3.46
C PHE A 109 0.84 4.78 1.95
N PHE A 110 0.73 5.95 1.34
CA PHE A 110 0.51 6.07 -0.09
C PHE A 110 1.77 6.54 -0.79
N ILE A 111 2.32 5.70 -1.66
CA ILE A 111 3.57 5.95 -2.38
C ILE A 111 3.26 6.08 -3.87
N ALA A 112 3.55 7.25 -4.45
CA ALA A 112 3.42 7.44 -5.89
C ALA A 112 4.62 8.19 -6.47
N THR A 113 4.57 8.47 -7.75
CA THR A 113 5.58 9.19 -8.52
C THR A 113 4.93 10.36 -9.25
N ARG A 114 5.70 11.32 -9.73
CA ARG A 114 5.20 12.51 -10.43
C ARG A 114 4.50 12.20 -11.75
N HIS A 115 4.86 11.06 -12.38
CA HIS A 115 4.27 10.69 -13.67
C HIS A 115 4.28 9.17 -13.88
N PRO A 116 3.26 8.58 -14.53
CA PRO A 116 3.20 7.12 -14.76
C PRO A 116 4.32 6.59 -15.67
N SER A 117 5.01 7.44 -16.45
CA SER A 117 6.18 7.01 -17.23
C SER A 117 7.34 6.55 -16.36
N ILE A 118 7.54 7.14 -15.16
CA ILE A 118 8.56 6.69 -14.20
C ILE A 118 8.25 5.25 -13.78
N ASN A 119 6.99 5.00 -13.47
CA ASN A 119 6.51 3.66 -13.12
C ASN A 119 6.73 2.65 -14.24
N ALA A 120 6.40 3.04 -15.49
CA ALA A 120 6.59 2.19 -16.66
C ALA A 120 8.07 1.86 -16.90
N ALA A 121 8.96 2.84 -16.80
CA ALA A 121 10.40 2.63 -16.95
C ALA A 121 10.95 1.66 -15.89
N ARG A 122 10.54 1.80 -14.62
CA ARG A 122 10.94 0.89 -13.53
C ARG A 122 10.42 -0.53 -13.73
N ILE A 123 9.19 -0.69 -14.22
CA ILE A 123 8.64 -2.01 -14.54
C ILE A 123 9.40 -2.63 -15.69
N ALA A 124 9.72 -1.88 -16.75
CA ALA A 124 10.51 -2.38 -17.87
C ALA A 124 11.90 -2.88 -17.42
N LEU A 125 12.60 -2.10 -16.58
CA LEU A 125 13.89 -2.53 -16.00
C LEU A 125 13.74 -3.81 -15.16
N ARG A 126 12.69 -3.91 -14.36
CA ARG A 126 12.40 -5.11 -13.57
C ARG A 126 12.14 -6.34 -14.45
N VAL A 127 11.41 -6.17 -15.56
CA VAL A 127 11.17 -7.26 -16.54
C VAL A 127 12.47 -7.74 -17.16
N MET A 128 13.38 -6.82 -17.53
CA MET A 128 14.72 -7.19 -18.03
C MET A 128 15.54 -8.01 -17.02
N GLN A 129 15.23 -7.89 -15.74
CA GLN A 129 15.84 -8.66 -14.63
C GLN A 129 15.05 -9.93 -14.28
N GLY A 130 14.10 -10.36 -15.13
CA GLY A 130 13.28 -11.56 -14.92
C GLY A 130 12.03 -11.35 -14.04
N GLY A 131 11.66 -10.11 -13.78
CA GLY A 131 10.48 -9.79 -12.98
C GLY A 131 9.17 -9.78 -13.79
N HIS A 132 8.06 -9.71 -13.08
CA HIS A 132 6.71 -9.73 -13.66
C HIS A 132 6.40 -8.50 -14.52
N ASP A 133 5.86 -8.74 -15.72
CA ASP A 133 5.42 -7.68 -16.64
C ASP A 133 4.01 -7.16 -16.31
N VAL A 134 3.80 -5.88 -16.59
CA VAL A 134 2.49 -5.24 -16.51
C VAL A 134 2.29 -4.40 -17.77
N PRO A 135 1.23 -4.63 -18.55
CA PRO A 135 0.95 -3.85 -19.75
C PRO A 135 0.90 -2.34 -19.48
N ILE A 136 1.53 -1.53 -20.33
CA ILE A 136 1.65 -0.07 -20.15
C ILE A 136 0.27 0.59 -19.94
N SER A 137 -0.75 0.17 -20.69
CA SER A 137 -2.12 0.67 -20.54
C SER A 137 -2.68 0.43 -19.13
N LYS A 138 -2.36 -0.72 -18.52
CA LYS A 138 -2.72 -1.03 -17.13
C LYS A 138 -1.91 -0.20 -16.14
N ILE A 139 -0.62 0.05 -16.40
CA ILE A 139 0.21 0.90 -15.53
C ILE A 139 -0.40 2.30 -15.46
N VAL A 140 -0.69 2.90 -16.61
CA VAL A 140 -1.26 4.26 -16.70
C VAL A 140 -2.65 4.32 -16.05
N SER A 141 -3.54 3.40 -16.41
CA SER A 141 -4.90 3.37 -15.83
C SER A 141 -4.87 3.20 -14.30
N ARG A 142 -4.06 2.26 -13.80
CA ARG A 142 -3.93 2.02 -12.36
C ARG A 142 -3.27 3.16 -11.61
N TYR A 143 -2.38 3.92 -12.24
CA TYR A 143 -1.77 5.10 -11.66
C TYR A 143 -2.85 6.13 -11.25
N TYR A 144 -3.70 6.52 -12.18
CA TYR A 144 -4.75 7.50 -11.90
C TYR A 144 -5.83 6.96 -10.97
N LYS A 145 -6.25 5.70 -11.14
CA LYS A 145 -7.23 5.06 -10.26
C LYS A 145 -6.71 4.95 -8.83
N SER A 146 -5.45 4.62 -8.62
CA SER A 146 -4.83 4.52 -7.30
C SER A 146 -4.85 5.87 -6.57
N ILE A 147 -4.51 6.97 -7.25
CA ILE A 147 -4.56 8.31 -6.67
C ILE A 147 -6.02 8.72 -6.36
N SER A 148 -6.95 8.48 -7.30
CA SER A 148 -8.38 8.77 -7.09
C SER A 148 -8.94 8.01 -5.88
N ASN A 149 -8.63 6.73 -5.77
CA ASN A 149 -9.07 5.88 -4.66
C ASN A 149 -8.44 6.31 -3.34
N CYS A 150 -7.16 6.73 -3.35
CA CYS A 150 -6.53 7.31 -2.17
C CYS A 150 -7.27 8.58 -1.70
N LYS A 151 -7.65 9.47 -2.63
CA LYS A 151 -8.45 10.65 -2.29
C LYS A 151 -9.78 10.27 -1.63
N THR A 152 -10.49 9.30 -2.19
CA THR A 152 -11.79 8.84 -1.66
C THR A 152 -11.66 8.34 -0.23
N ILE A 153 -10.58 7.60 0.11
CA ILE A 153 -10.42 7.00 1.43
C ILE A 153 -9.68 7.90 2.44
N ALA A 154 -9.10 9.01 1.99
CA ALA A 154 -8.24 9.88 2.81
C ALA A 154 -8.90 10.43 4.08
N SER A 155 -10.22 10.69 4.03
CA SER A 155 -11.00 11.16 5.18
C SER A 155 -11.51 10.05 6.09
N VAL A 156 -11.37 8.79 5.68
CA VAL A 156 -11.86 7.62 6.43
C VAL A 156 -10.76 6.99 7.29
N VAL A 157 -9.53 6.99 6.80
CA VAL A 157 -8.40 6.40 7.52
C VAL A 157 -7.93 7.32 8.66
N ASP A 158 -7.48 6.73 9.77
CA ASP A 158 -7.01 7.50 10.94
C ASP A 158 -5.72 8.26 10.64
N ARG A 159 -4.86 7.67 9.79
CA ARG A 159 -3.59 8.29 9.38
C ARG A 159 -3.34 8.03 7.90
N LEU A 160 -3.04 9.09 7.15
CA LEU A 160 -2.54 9.00 5.78
C LEU A 160 -1.16 9.65 5.71
N TYR A 161 -0.17 8.90 5.22
CA TYR A 161 1.17 9.37 4.92
C TYR A 161 1.39 9.33 3.43
N VAL A 162 1.71 10.47 2.81
CA VAL A 162 1.86 10.58 1.34
C VAL A 162 3.33 10.77 0.99
N TYR A 163 3.84 9.87 0.15
CA TYR A 163 5.25 9.83 -0.27
C TYR A 163 5.40 10.03 -1.76
N ASP A 164 6.33 10.90 -2.15
CA ASP A 164 6.86 10.96 -3.53
C ASP A 164 8.10 10.08 -3.63
N ASN A 165 8.10 9.17 -4.60
CA ASN A 165 9.23 8.31 -4.91
C ASN A 165 9.63 8.46 -6.39
N SER A 166 9.79 9.69 -6.85
CA SER A 166 10.06 9.99 -8.26
C SER A 166 11.51 9.88 -8.65
N THR A 167 12.45 10.09 -7.71
CA THR A 167 13.89 10.10 -7.97
C THR A 167 14.47 8.69 -7.80
N ASP A 168 15.20 8.22 -8.81
CA ASP A 168 15.87 6.93 -8.73
C ASP A 168 17.14 7.05 -7.87
N GLY A 169 17.40 6.03 -7.04
CA GLY A 169 18.57 6.00 -6.15
C GLY A 169 18.42 6.79 -4.86
N GLU A 170 17.32 7.50 -4.68
CA GLU A 170 17.00 8.23 -3.45
C GLU A 170 15.89 7.55 -2.65
N ASP A 171 15.78 7.92 -1.39
CA ASP A 171 14.68 7.51 -0.55
C ASP A 171 13.40 8.26 -0.91
N ALA A 172 12.26 7.60 -0.78
CA ALA A 172 10.98 8.26 -0.96
C ALA A 172 10.80 9.41 0.05
N SER A 173 10.49 10.61 -0.44
CA SER A 173 10.24 11.79 0.37
C SER A 173 8.83 11.77 0.96
N LEU A 174 8.71 11.94 2.28
CA LEU A 174 7.42 12.14 2.93
C LEU A 174 6.95 13.57 2.68
N LEU A 175 5.90 13.73 1.89
CA LEU A 175 5.35 15.04 1.53
C LEU A 175 4.52 15.66 2.65
N PHE A 176 3.52 14.92 3.12
CA PHE A 176 2.63 15.35 4.19
C PHE A 176 1.93 14.18 4.88
N ARG A 177 1.33 14.50 6.02
CA ARG A 177 0.52 13.56 6.80
C ARG A 177 -0.85 14.15 7.09
N LEU A 178 -1.90 13.36 6.85
CA LEU A 178 -3.25 13.65 7.32
C LEU A 178 -3.58 12.82 8.57
N VAL A 179 -4.45 13.38 9.39
CA VAL A 179 -5.05 12.74 10.56
C VAL A 179 -6.54 12.97 10.48
N ASP A 180 -7.32 11.90 10.43
CA ASP A 180 -8.78 11.96 10.30
C ASP A 180 -9.21 12.93 9.18
N GLY A 181 -8.58 12.80 8.01
CA GLY A 181 -8.82 13.63 6.82
C GLY A 181 -8.25 15.05 6.86
N SER A 182 -7.70 15.52 7.98
CA SER A 182 -7.18 16.88 8.13
C SER A 182 -5.66 16.94 8.03
N LEU A 183 -5.12 17.98 7.38
CA LEU A 183 -3.67 18.17 7.27
C LEU A 183 -3.05 18.39 8.67
N LYS A 184 -2.23 17.45 9.09
CA LYS A 184 -1.54 17.54 10.39
C LYS A 184 -0.14 18.11 10.28
N LYS A 185 0.58 17.73 9.22
CA LYS A 185 1.94 18.22 8.98
C LYS A 185 2.30 18.09 7.51
N GLN A 186 2.91 19.12 6.98
CA GLN A 186 3.59 19.15 5.68
C GLN A 186 5.10 19.10 5.95
N TYR A 187 5.83 18.27 5.22
CA TYR A 187 7.28 18.05 5.39
C TYR A 187 8.08 18.66 4.25
N GLU A 188 7.49 18.77 3.05
CA GLU A 188 8.08 19.37 1.87
C GLU A 188 7.33 20.65 1.49
N GLU A 189 8.04 21.70 1.08
CA GLU A 189 7.42 22.95 0.67
C GLU A 189 6.72 22.83 -0.69
N ASP A 190 7.36 22.12 -1.63
CA ASP A 190 6.83 21.91 -2.99
C ASP A 190 6.09 20.58 -3.09
N ILE A 191 4.78 20.63 -3.04
CA ILE A 191 3.93 19.44 -3.19
C ILE A 191 3.64 19.19 -4.69
N PRO A 192 4.04 18.04 -5.24
CA PRO A 192 3.78 17.68 -6.64
C PRO A 192 2.28 17.69 -6.97
N LYS A 193 1.92 18.08 -8.19
CA LYS A 193 0.51 18.19 -8.64
C LYS A 193 -0.32 16.94 -8.37
N TRP A 194 0.26 15.75 -8.53
CA TRP A 194 -0.42 14.50 -8.26
C TRP A 194 -0.82 14.33 -6.78
N ALA A 195 -0.02 14.88 -5.87
CA ALA A 195 -0.26 14.77 -4.43
C ALA A 195 -1.14 15.91 -3.90
N GLN A 196 -1.15 17.08 -4.57
CA GLN A 196 -2.00 18.21 -4.19
C GLN A 196 -3.49 17.83 -4.17
N VAL A 197 -3.93 16.91 -5.04
CA VAL A 197 -5.33 16.44 -5.05
C VAL A 197 -5.73 15.65 -3.81
N LEU A 198 -4.75 15.18 -3.02
CA LEU A 198 -4.97 14.44 -1.77
C LEU A 198 -5.07 15.36 -0.54
N LEU A 199 -4.70 16.63 -0.68
CA LEU A 199 -4.89 17.63 0.37
C LEU A 199 -6.39 17.91 0.56
N PRO A 200 -6.83 18.19 1.81
CA PRO A 200 -8.22 18.52 2.13
C PRO A 200 -8.67 19.82 1.53
#